data_0dc0445fedce5c848e2e4b9fb8ee557a
#
_entry.id   0dc0445fedce5c848e2e4b9fb8ee557a
#
_cell.length_a   1.000
_cell.length_b   1.000
_cell.length_c   1.000
_cell.angle_alpha   90.00
_cell.angle_beta   90.00
_cell.angle_gamma   90.00
#
_symmetry.space_group_name_H-M   'P 1'
#
loop_
_entity.id
_entity.type
_entity.pdbx_description
1 polymer ?
#
loop_
_entity_poly.entity_id
_entity_poly.type
_entity_poly.pdbx_seq_one_letter_code
_entity_poly.pdbx_strand_id
1 'polypeptide(L)'
;MKLGENNLRFIILNLLYIFFTISFVNSQENFDYNNTKAKELYEELRCLVCQNQSLLDSDAPLAIDLKNLVLEKLEEGKSNDEIKDFLVERYGEFILLKPTFSLKNILLWVAPFMFVIFGIFITF
;
A
#
# COMPACT_ATOMS: atom_id res chain seq x y z
N MET A 1 39.79 -46.18 -10.57
CA MET A 1 38.48 -45.91 -9.95
C MET A 1 38.41 -44.55 -9.23
N LYS A 2 38.97 -43.47 -9.80
CA LYS A 2 38.93 -42.10 -9.22
C LYS A 2 38.10 -41.10 -10.04
N LEU A 3 37.46 -41.51 -11.15
CA LEU A 3 36.67 -40.65 -12.02
C LEU A 3 35.24 -40.36 -11.48
N GLY A 4 34.72 -41.19 -10.62
CA GLY A 4 33.35 -41.01 -10.07
C GLY A 4 33.26 -39.95 -8.96
N GLU A 5 34.31 -39.78 -8.19
CA GLU A 5 34.33 -38.91 -7.01
C GLU A 5 34.44 -37.42 -7.40
N ASN A 6 35.18 -37.12 -8.45
CA ASN A 6 35.31 -35.76 -8.96
C ASN A 6 33.98 -35.28 -9.63
N ASN A 7 33.34 -36.16 -10.39
CA ASN A 7 32.04 -35.83 -11.01
C ASN A 7 30.96 -35.59 -9.97
N LEU A 8 30.94 -36.38 -8.90
CA LEU A 8 29.99 -36.19 -7.80
C LEU A 8 30.20 -34.85 -7.08
N ARG A 9 31.45 -34.46 -6.84
CA ARG A 9 31.79 -33.15 -6.25
C ARG A 9 31.34 -31.99 -7.14
N PHE A 10 31.58 -32.07 -8.45
CA PHE A 10 31.14 -31.07 -9.41
C PHE A 10 29.59 -30.94 -9.46
N ILE A 11 28.88 -32.04 -9.39
CA ILE A 11 27.40 -32.05 -9.36
C ILE A 11 26.89 -31.39 -8.08
N ILE A 12 27.47 -31.73 -6.91
CA ILE A 12 27.09 -31.14 -5.63
C ILE A 12 27.37 -29.63 -5.61
N LEU A 13 28.51 -29.18 -6.11
CA LEU A 13 28.86 -27.75 -6.20
C LEU A 13 27.90 -26.99 -7.12
N ASN A 14 27.53 -27.56 -8.26
CA ASN A 14 26.54 -26.94 -9.15
C ASN A 14 25.16 -26.86 -8.51
N LEU A 15 24.71 -27.90 -7.82
CA LEU A 15 23.44 -27.89 -7.11
C LEU A 15 23.41 -26.85 -5.98
N LEU A 16 24.50 -26.72 -5.22
CA LEU A 16 24.66 -25.69 -4.20
C LEU A 16 24.66 -24.27 -4.81
N TYR A 17 25.33 -24.09 -5.94
CA TYR A 17 25.34 -22.81 -6.64
C TYR A 17 23.95 -22.41 -7.16
N ILE A 18 23.21 -23.37 -7.76
CA ILE A 18 21.83 -23.16 -8.23
C ILE A 18 20.90 -22.87 -7.05
N PHE A 19 21.03 -23.59 -5.95
CA PHE A 19 20.22 -23.36 -4.74
C PHE A 19 20.50 -21.95 -4.15
N PHE A 20 21.76 -21.55 -4.11
CA PHE A 20 22.13 -20.22 -3.61
C PHE A 20 21.62 -19.09 -4.52
N THR A 21 21.69 -19.26 -5.86
CA THR A 21 21.17 -18.25 -6.81
C THR A 21 19.65 -18.12 -6.74
N ILE A 22 18.92 -19.24 -6.59
CA ILE A 22 17.45 -19.23 -6.45
C ILE A 22 17.03 -18.53 -5.16
N SER A 23 17.75 -18.73 -4.06
CA SER A 23 17.45 -18.06 -2.78
C SER A 23 17.68 -16.54 -2.86
N PHE A 24 18.66 -16.09 -3.65
CA PHE A 24 18.96 -14.66 -3.82
C PHE A 24 17.92 -13.94 -4.70
N VAL A 25 17.41 -14.62 -5.73
CA VAL A 25 16.39 -14.05 -6.65
C VAL A 25 15.07 -13.82 -5.93
N ASN A 26 14.63 -14.74 -5.08
CA ASN A 26 13.38 -14.58 -4.33
C ASN A 26 13.40 -13.41 -3.33
N SER A 27 14.57 -13.01 -2.84
CA SER A 27 14.66 -11.90 -1.89
C SER A 27 14.50 -10.52 -2.56
N GLN A 28 14.86 -10.39 -3.84
CA GLN A 28 14.75 -9.11 -4.57
C GLN A 28 13.33 -8.85 -5.09
N GLU A 29 12.60 -9.89 -5.49
CA GLU A 29 11.26 -9.76 -6.06
C GLU A 29 10.24 -9.23 -5.04
N ASN A 30 10.36 -9.64 -3.78
CA ASN A 30 9.50 -9.14 -2.69
C ASN A 30 9.79 -7.67 -2.32
N PHE A 31 11.03 -7.23 -2.43
CA PHE A 31 11.39 -5.84 -2.11
C PHE A 31 10.86 -4.86 -3.16
N ASP A 32 10.97 -5.18 -4.43
CA ASP A 32 10.44 -4.36 -5.53
C ASP A 32 8.90 -4.29 -5.52
N TYR A 33 8.24 -5.41 -5.23
CA TYR A 33 6.78 -5.48 -5.12
C TYR A 33 6.24 -4.60 -3.98
N ASN A 34 6.85 -4.65 -2.81
CA ASN A 34 6.45 -3.82 -1.68
C ASN A 34 6.70 -2.34 -1.94
N ASN A 35 7.79 -1.98 -2.61
CA ASN A 35 8.07 -0.60 -3.00
C ASN A 35 7.06 -0.05 -4.01
N THR A 36 6.62 -0.85 -4.98
CA THR A 36 5.60 -0.46 -5.96
C THR A 36 4.26 -0.24 -5.28
N LYS A 37 3.84 -1.17 -4.41
CA LYS A 37 2.60 -1.04 -3.61
C LYS A 37 2.66 0.15 -2.64
N ALA A 38 3.79 0.36 -2.00
CA ALA A 38 3.99 1.50 -1.12
C ALA A 38 3.84 2.82 -1.88
N LYS A 39 4.40 2.90 -3.09
CA LYS A 39 4.32 4.09 -3.93
C LYS A 39 2.87 4.41 -4.32
N GLU A 40 2.10 3.42 -4.77
CA GLU A 40 0.67 3.57 -5.05
C GLU A 40 -0.10 4.10 -3.82
N LEU A 41 0.20 3.54 -2.64
CA LEU A 41 -0.43 3.95 -1.41
C LEU A 41 -0.03 5.39 -1.00
N TYR A 42 1.23 5.78 -1.22
CA TYR A 42 1.68 7.16 -0.96
C TYR A 42 1.01 8.20 -1.86
N GLU A 43 0.63 7.85 -3.09
CA GLU A 43 -0.13 8.72 -4.00
C GLU A 43 -1.58 8.92 -3.52
N GLU A 44 -2.14 7.97 -2.80
CA GLU A 44 -3.50 8.02 -2.26
C GLU A 44 -3.59 8.67 -0.88
N LEU A 45 -2.45 8.79 -0.17
CA LEU A 45 -2.37 9.38 1.16
C LEU A 45 -1.96 10.85 1.09
N ARG A 46 -2.55 11.65 1.98
CA ARG A 46 -2.26 13.07 2.13
C ARG A 46 -1.21 13.30 3.22
N CYS A 47 -0.26 14.17 2.94
CA CYS A 47 0.60 14.71 3.99
C CYS A 47 -0.19 15.68 4.87
N LEU A 48 -0.33 15.40 6.16
CA LEU A 48 -1.16 16.16 7.09
C LEU A 48 -0.60 17.55 7.43
N VAL A 49 0.71 17.77 7.25
CA VAL A 49 1.41 19.03 7.56
C VAL A 49 1.83 19.80 6.31
N CYS A 50 1.59 19.24 5.13
CA CYS A 50 1.94 19.84 3.86
C CYS A 50 0.69 20.43 3.21
N GLN A 51 0.83 21.50 2.45
CA GLN A 51 -0.28 22.21 1.80
C GLN A 51 -0.99 21.35 0.74
N ASN A 52 -1.73 20.33 1.18
CA ASN A 52 -2.53 19.44 0.33
C ASN A 52 -1.72 18.56 -0.66
N GLN A 53 -0.45 18.31 -0.38
CA GLN A 53 0.41 17.43 -1.18
C GLN A 53 0.17 15.96 -0.84
N SER A 54 0.45 15.07 -1.81
CA SER A 54 0.47 13.63 -1.56
C SER A 54 1.62 13.27 -0.61
N LEU A 55 1.49 12.14 0.05
CA LEU A 55 2.57 11.61 0.87
C LEU A 55 3.81 11.30 0.02
N LEU A 56 3.61 10.91 -1.25
CA LEU A 56 4.69 10.63 -2.19
C LEU A 56 5.59 11.86 -2.40
N ASP A 57 4.98 13.03 -2.63
CA ASP A 57 5.65 14.27 -3.02
C ASP A 57 6.18 15.06 -1.82
N SER A 58 5.95 14.58 -0.60
CA SER A 58 6.32 15.30 0.62
C SER A 58 7.57 14.72 1.27
N ASP A 59 8.51 15.59 1.63
CA ASP A 59 9.73 15.29 2.39
C ASP A 59 9.70 15.83 3.83
N ALA A 60 8.52 16.25 4.31
CA ALA A 60 8.36 16.67 5.70
C ALA A 60 8.70 15.51 6.66
N PRO A 61 9.26 15.80 7.87
CA PRO A 61 9.62 14.74 8.83
C PRO A 61 8.46 13.80 9.14
N LEU A 62 7.26 14.32 9.33
CA LEU A 62 6.05 13.51 9.55
C LEU A 62 5.69 12.64 8.33
N ALA A 63 5.94 13.15 7.10
CA ALA A 63 5.70 12.37 5.89
C ALA A 63 6.66 11.18 5.79
N ILE A 64 7.92 11.38 6.18
CA ILE A 64 8.92 10.30 6.22
C ILE A 64 8.52 9.23 7.23
N ASP A 65 8.07 9.64 8.42
CA ASP A 65 7.61 8.70 9.46
C ASP A 65 6.38 7.89 8.98
N LEU A 66 5.43 8.54 8.30
CA LEU A 66 4.28 7.87 7.72
C LEU A 66 4.65 6.90 6.58
N LYS A 67 5.61 7.27 5.74
CA LYS A 67 6.14 6.39 4.69
C LYS A 67 6.77 5.13 5.30
N ASN A 68 7.57 5.29 6.36
CA ASN A 68 8.19 4.18 7.07
C ASN A 68 7.14 3.27 7.74
N LEU A 69 6.12 3.86 8.35
CA LEU A 69 5.02 3.10 8.96
C LEU A 69 4.24 2.27 7.92
N VAL A 70 3.99 2.84 6.74
CA VAL A 70 3.33 2.12 5.65
C VAL A 70 4.18 0.95 5.16
N LEU A 71 5.51 1.15 4.99
CA LEU A 71 6.42 0.07 4.61
C LEU A 71 6.43 -1.05 5.66
N GLU A 72 6.53 -0.72 6.94
CA GLU A 72 6.46 -1.68 8.03
C GLU A 72 5.18 -2.53 7.96
N LYS A 73 4.03 -1.90 7.71
CA LYS A 73 2.75 -2.61 7.61
C LYS A 73 2.64 -3.48 6.34
N LEU A 74 3.26 -3.07 5.24
CA LEU A 74 3.35 -3.89 4.02
C LEU A 74 4.27 -5.11 4.23
N GLU A 75 5.38 -4.94 4.97
CA GLU A 75 6.27 -6.03 5.35
C GLU A 75 5.60 -7.04 6.29
N GLU A 76 4.68 -6.57 7.16
CA GLU A 76 3.80 -7.44 7.98
C GLU A 76 2.79 -8.22 7.12
N GLY A 77 2.71 -7.97 5.81
CA GLY A 77 1.81 -8.65 4.88
C GLY A 77 0.38 -8.10 4.85
N LYS A 78 0.15 -6.89 5.38
CA LYS A 78 -1.16 -6.23 5.34
C LYS A 78 -1.49 -5.76 3.93
N SER A 79 -2.77 -5.79 3.59
CA SER A 79 -3.29 -5.24 2.34
C SER A 79 -3.34 -3.71 2.37
N ASN A 80 -3.36 -3.07 1.19
CA ASN A 80 -3.47 -1.62 1.08
C ASN A 80 -4.74 -1.08 1.79
N ASP A 81 -5.85 -1.81 1.72
CA ASP A 81 -7.11 -1.39 2.34
C ASP A 81 -7.04 -1.45 3.88
N GLU A 82 -6.43 -2.52 4.43
CA GLU A 82 -6.20 -2.62 5.88
C GLU A 82 -5.27 -1.52 6.41
N ILE A 83 -4.27 -1.13 5.62
CA ILE A 83 -3.36 -0.04 5.98
C ILE A 83 -4.10 1.31 5.93
N LYS A 84 -4.94 1.54 4.92
CA LYS A 84 -5.79 2.73 4.83
C LYS A 84 -6.74 2.82 6.03
N ASP A 85 -7.44 1.75 6.36
CA ASP A 85 -8.35 1.70 7.50
C ASP A 85 -7.63 1.98 8.81
N PHE A 86 -6.46 1.40 9.02
CA PHE A 86 -5.60 1.68 10.18
C PHE A 86 -5.19 3.15 10.27
N LEU A 87 -4.82 3.76 9.14
CA LEU A 87 -4.43 5.17 9.10
C LEU A 87 -5.63 6.09 9.31
N VAL A 88 -6.81 5.76 8.76
CA VAL A 88 -8.06 6.49 8.95
C VAL A 88 -8.51 6.44 10.40
N GLU A 89 -8.41 5.29 11.06
CA GLU A 89 -8.75 5.15 12.48
C GLU A 89 -7.86 6.04 13.37
N ARG A 90 -6.57 6.18 13.02
CA ARG A 90 -5.59 6.91 13.83
C ARG A 90 -5.54 8.41 13.53
N TYR A 91 -5.68 8.80 12.27
CA TYR A 91 -5.51 10.17 11.79
C TYR A 91 -6.78 10.78 11.21
N GLY A 92 -7.85 10.01 11.07
CA GLY A 92 -9.11 10.44 10.48
C GLY A 92 -9.18 10.29 8.96
N GLU A 93 -10.38 10.40 8.39
CA GLU A 93 -10.63 10.27 6.94
C GLU A 93 -9.88 11.32 6.09
N PHE A 94 -9.44 12.41 6.71
CA PHE A 94 -8.70 13.48 6.05
C PHE A 94 -7.33 13.06 5.50
N ILE A 95 -6.76 11.94 6.01
CA ILE A 95 -5.50 11.39 5.51
C ILE A 95 -5.61 10.84 4.09
N LEU A 96 -6.84 10.53 3.62
CA LEU A 96 -7.06 10.03 2.27
C LEU A 96 -7.26 11.21 1.30
N LEU A 97 -6.55 11.18 0.16
CA LEU A 97 -6.74 12.15 -0.92
C LEU A 97 -8.05 11.95 -1.65
N LYS A 98 -8.50 10.69 -1.78
CA LYS A 98 -9.79 10.35 -2.36
C LYS A 98 -10.74 9.97 -1.22
N PRO A 99 -11.90 10.66 -1.10
CA PRO A 99 -12.87 10.33 -0.07
C PRO A 99 -13.38 8.90 -0.26
N THR A 100 -13.41 8.14 0.82
CA THR A 100 -14.03 6.82 0.81
C THR A 100 -15.54 6.97 0.56
N PHE A 101 -16.11 6.04 -0.23
CA PHE A 101 -17.57 5.91 -0.38
C PHE A 101 -18.16 5.33 0.91
N SER A 102 -18.12 6.11 1.99
CA SER A 102 -18.76 5.76 3.25
C SER A 102 -20.25 6.05 3.16
N LEU A 103 -21.08 5.25 3.84
CA LEU A 103 -22.51 5.49 3.98
C LEU A 103 -22.84 6.90 4.50
N LYS A 104 -21.96 7.47 5.33
CA LYS A 104 -22.07 8.86 5.81
C LYS A 104 -21.94 9.88 4.68
N ASN A 105 -21.05 9.63 3.73
CA ASN A 105 -20.85 10.51 2.58
C ASN A 105 -21.96 10.37 1.54
N ILE A 106 -22.53 9.18 1.37
CA ILE A 106 -23.69 8.95 0.48
C ILE A 106 -24.88 9.79 0.92
N LEU A 107 -25.13 9.91 2.22
CA LEU A 107 -26.23 10.72 2.74
C LEU A 107 -26.09 12.20 2.32
N LEU A 108 -24.87 12.75 2.36
CA LEU A 108 -24.58 14.11 1.90
C LEU A 108 -24.85 14.32 0.40
N TRP A 109 -24.59 13.29 -0.42
CA TRP A 109 -24.83 13.36 -1.86
C TRP A 109 -26.31 13.17 -2.23
N VAL A 110 -27.05 12.36 -1.47
CA VAL A 110 -28.47 12.07 -1.71
C VAL A 110 -29.37 13.15 -1.13
N ALA A 111 -28.97 13.81 -0.04
CA ALA A 111 -29.77 14.85 0.64
C ALA A 111 -30.33 15.94 -0.30
N PRO A 112 -29.54 16.59 -1.19
CA PRO A 112 -30.06 17.63 -2.07
C PRO A 112 -31.12 17.12 -3.03
N PHE A 113 -30.99 15.90 -3.54
CA PHE A 113 -32.01 15.31 -4.42
C PHE A 113 -33.30 15.01 -3.69
N MET A 114 -33.21 14.52 -2.44
CA MET A 114 -34.37 14.30 -1.58
C MET A 114 -35.13 15.61 -1.29
N PHE A 115 -34.40 16.69 -1.04
CA PHE A 115 -35.03 18.01 -0.82
C PHE A 115 -35.76 18.53 -2.05
N VAL A 116 -35.18 18.35 -3.25
CA VAL A 116 -35.81 18.77 -4.51
C VAL A 116 -37.08 17.95 -4.77
N ILE A 117 -37.02 16.62 -4.62
CA ILE A 117 -38.19 15.74 -4.81
C ILE A 117 -39.31 16.08 -3.81
N PHE A 118 -38.94 16.31 -2.55
CA PHE A 118 -39.88 16.69 -1.51
C PHE A 118 -40.54 18.05 -1.77
N GLY A 119 -39.74 19.04 -2.25
CA GLY A 119 -40.24 20.36 -2.65
C GLY A 119 -41.23 20.27 -3.81
N ILE A 120 -40.99 19.46 -4.82
CA ILE A 120 -41.89 19.24 -5.94
C ILE A 120 -43.19 18.57 -5.44
N PHE A 121 -43.08 17.60 -4.54
CA PHE A 121 -44.25 16.90 -3.98
C PHE A 121 -45.17 17.80 -3.17
N ILE A 122 -44.64 18.80 -2.45
CA ILE A 122 -45.44 19.78 -1.70
C ILE A 122 -46.13 20.79 -2.62
N THR A 123 -45.50 21.15 -3.74
CA THR A 123 -46.01 22.16 -4.69
C THR A 123 -47.05 21.60 -5.66
N PHE A 124 -47.13 20.28 -5.84
CA PHE A 124 -48.08 19.61 -6.73
C PHE A 124 -49.18 18.92 -5.96
#